data_8ccaffffa1a964e5d66fab8ac38651f8
#
_entry.id   8ccaffffa1a964e5d66fab8ac38651f8
#
_cell.length_a   1.000
_cell.length_b   1.000
_cell.length_c   1.000
_cell.angle_alpha   90.00
_cell.angle_beta   90.00
_cell.angle_gamma   90.00
#
_symmetry.space_group_name_H-M   'P 1'
#
loop_
_entity.id
_entity.type
_entity.pdbx_description
1 polymer ?
#
loop_
_entity_poly.entity_id
_entity_poly.type
_entity_poly.pdbx_seq_one_letter_code
_entity_poly.pdbx_strand_id
1 'polypeptide(L)'
;GFAEVLSVVYNMKQEQNVLAMEKAKVSLKEILKSWKLSLYTSTIGLLVGALPGAGGPVASFIAYNEAKRLVKKPEVPFGEGAVEGIVASESSNNACIGGALIPMLTLAVPGDAVTAIILSVFYVHGLQPGPLFITQNKESFYSIVVAGIIACFALLLLGLIVAPRIC
;
A
#
# COMPACT_ATOMS: atom_id res chain seq x y z
N GLY A 1 -9.03 0.16 -17.74
CA GLY A 1 -8.04 -0.26 -18.73
C GLY A 1 -7.85 0.74 -19.87
N PHE A 2 -7.51 0.26 -21.06
CA PHE A 2 -7.13 1.11 -22.20
C PHE A 2 -8.22 2.12 -22.60
N ALA A 3 -9.50 1.73 -22.55
CA ALA A 3 -10.63 2.61 -22.81
C ALA A 3 -10.75 3.77 -21.81
N GLU A 4 -10.42 3.55 -20.55
CA GLU A 4 -10.38 4.58 -19.51
C GLU A 4 -9.27 5.59 -19.76
N VAL A 5 -8.06 5.11 -20.13
CA VAL A 5 -6.94 6.00 -20.51
C VAL A 5 -7.32 6.87 -21.69
N LEU A 6 -7.94 6.32 -22.72
CA LEU A 6 -8.43 7.08 -23.88
C LEU A 6 -9.51 8.10 -23.49
N SER A 7 -10.43 7.73 -22.60
CA SER A 7 -11.47 8.65 -22.09
C SER A 7 -10.85 9.81 -21.32
N VAL A 8 -9.85 9.54 -20.46
CA VAL A 8 -9.13 10.57 -19.71
C VAL A 8 -8.37 11.50 -20.66
N VAL A 9 -7.63 10.96 -21.64
CA VAL A 9 -6.89 11.75 -22.63
C VAL A 9 -7.84 12.62 -23.48
N TYR A 10 -8.99 12.10 -23.84
CA TYR A 10 -10.00 12.85 -24.59
C TYR A 10 -10.58 14.02 -23.77
N ASN A 11 -10.84 13.79 -22.48
CA ASN A 11 -11.39 14.80 -21.57
C ASN A 11 -10.34 15.82 -21.11
N MET A 12 -9.06 15.46 -21.03
CA MET A 12 -7.96 16.39 -20.70
C MET A 12 -7.80 17.53 -21.70
N LYS A 13 -8.40 17.44 -22.88
CA LYS A 13 -8.40 18.51 -23.87
C LYS A 13 -9.33 19.69 -23.53
N GLN A 14 -10.19 19.56 -22.52
CA GLN A 14 -11.19 20.57 -22.19
C GLN A 14 -10.89 21.46 -21.01
N GLU A 15 -10.07 21.06 -20.01
CA GLU A 15 -9.75 21.92 -18.87
C GLU A 15 -8.34 21.66 -18.33
N GLN A 16 -7.36 22.41 -18.80
CA GLN A 16 -6.11 22.62 -18.04
C GLN A 16 -6.31 23.78 -17.05
N ASN A 17 -7.14 23.61 -16.06
CA ASN A 17 -6.97 24.36 -14.82
C ASN A 17 -5.86 23.70 -14.04
N VAL A 18 -4.64 24.17 -14.24
CA VAL A 18 -3.51 23.87 -13.35
C VAL A 18 -3.88 24.48 -12.01
N LEU A 19 -4.44 23.66 -11.12
CA LEU A 19 -4.65 24.04 -9.73
C LEU A 19 -3.28 24.41 -9.17
N ALA A 20 -3.10 25.68 -8.82
CA ALA A 20 -1.92 26.13 -8.09
C ALA A 20 -1.81 25.28 -6.84
N MET A 21 -0.75 24.47 -6.73
CA MET A 21 -0.54 23.61 -5.58
C MET A 21 -0.29 24.50 -4.35
N GLU A 22 -1.30 24.70 -3.53
CA GLU A 22 -1.12 25.25 -2.21
C GLU A 22 -0.22 24.29 -1.41
N LYS A 23 0.75 24.85 -0.66
CA LYS A 23 1.61 24.05 0.21
C LYS A 23 0.73 23.29 1.21
N ALA A 24 0.53 22.03 0.95
CA ALA A 24 -0.30 21.15 1.78
C ALA A 24 0.33 21.06 3.17
N LYS A 25 -0.24 21.74 4.15
CA LYS A 25 0.11 21.55 5.56
C LYS A 25 -0.74 20.40 6.08
N VAL A 26 -0.16 19.20 6.08
CA VAL A 26 -0.82 18.03 6.67
C VAL A 26 -0.92 18.24 8.18
N SER A 27 -2.14 18.37 8.68
CA SER A 27 -2.41 18.46 10.11
C SER A 27 -2.42 17.06 10.75
N LEU A 28 -1.77 16.91 11.90
CA LEU A 28 -1.86 15.67 12.70
C LEU A 28 -3.32 15.31 13.04
N LYS A 29 -4.21 16.29 13.16
CA LYS A 29 -5.65 16.07 13.37
C LYS A 29 -6.31 15.35 12.19
N GLU A 30 -5.93 15.68 10.96
CA GLU A 30 -6.47 15.03 9.75
C GLU A 30 -6.01 13.58 9.63
N ILE A 31 -4.73 13.31 9.96
CA ILE A 31 -4.21 11.94 10.04
C ILE A 31 -4.99 11.13 11.08
N LEU A 32 -5.17 11.71 12.27
CA LEU A 32 -5.92 11.05 13.34
C LEU A 32 -7.42 10.88 13.02
N LYS A 33 -8.02 11.74 12.21
CA LYS A 33 -9.42 11.60 11.76
C LYS A 33 -9.60 10.35 10.89
N SER A 34 -8.61 10.00 10.10
CA SER A 34 -8.66 8.91 9.12
C SER A 34 -8.20 7.54 9.67
N TRP A 35 -7.79 7.43 10.95
CA TRP A 35 -7.20 6.22 11.49
C TRP A 35 -8.09 4.96 11.39
N LYS A 36 -9.41 5.12 11.57
CA LYS A 36 -10.37 4.01 11.48
C LYS A 36 -10.47 3.48 10.05
N LEU A 37 -10.51 4.39 9.08
CA LEU A 37 -10.53 4.04 7.67
C LEU A 37 -9.21 3.35 7.27
N SER A 38 -8.08 3.94 7.69
CA SER A 38 -6.76 3.36 7.45
C SER A 38 -6.63 1.95 8.03
N LEU A 39 -7.08 1.71 9.26
CA LEU A 39 -7.04 0.39 9.88
C LEU A 39 -7.92 -0.62 9.12
N TYR A 40 -9.12 -0.21 8.76
CA TYR A 40 -10.05 -1.06 8.00
C TYR A 40 -9.47 -1.42 6.62
N THR A 41 -8.97 -0.44 5.87
CA THR A 41 -8.41 -0.67 4.54
C THR A 41 -7.06 -1.40 4.59
N SER A 42 -6.27 -1.21 5.65
CA SER A 42 -5.08 -2.03 5.92
C SER A 42 -5.43 -3.51 6.12
N THR A 43 -6.56 -3.81 6.78
CA THR A 43 -7.03 -5.19 6.91
C THR A 43 -7.38 -5.80 5.55
N ILE A 44 -8.01 -5.02 4.66
CA ILE A 44 -8.25 -5.44 3.27
C ILE A 44 -6.92 -5.73 2.57
N GLY A 45 -5.96 -4.81 2.69
CA GLY A 45 -4.63 -4.97 2.10
C GLY A 45 -3.92 -6.23 2.57
N LEU A 46 -3.93 -6.48 3.87
CA LEU A 46 -3.35 -7.69 4.48
C LEU A 46 -3.97 -8.97 3.91
N LEU A 47 -5.30 -9.03 3.83
CA LEU A 47 -6.02 -10.20 3.32
C LEU A 47 -5.76 -10.42 1.83
N VAL A 48 -5.80 -9.36 1.02
CA VAL A 48 -5.52 -9.43 -0.42
C VAL A 48 -4.07 -9.81 -0.67
N GLY A 49 -3.12 -9.26 0.10
CA GLY A 49 -1.70 -9.61 0.00
C GLY A 49 -1.42 -11.07 0.31
N ALA A 50 -2.17 -11.68 1.23
CA ALA A 50 -2.06 -13.10 1.54
C ALA A 50 -2.55 -14.02 0.40
N LEU A 51 -3.23 -13.48 -0.60
CA LEU A 51 -3.65 -14.22 -1.79
C LEU A 51 -2.55 -14.15 -2.86
N PRO A 52 -1.97 -15.29 -3.26
CA PRO A 52 -0.92 -15.29 -4.27
C PRO A 52 -1.36 -14.64 -5.58
N GLY A 53 -0.53 -13.73 -6.09
CA GLY A 53 -0.75 -13.06 -7.38
C GLY A 53 -1.72 -11.86 -7.37
N ALA A 54 -2.36 -11.53 -6.25
CA ALA A 54 -3.27 -10.38 -6.18
C ALA A 54 -2.50 -9.05 -6.15
N GLY A 55 -1.57 -8.90 -5.23
CA GLY A 55 -0.68 -7.74 -5.12
C GLY A 55 -1.33 -6.41 -4.72
N GLY A 56 -0.48 -5.40 -4.51
CA GLY A 56 -0.88 -4.07 -4.03
C GLY A 56 -1.90 -3.33 -4.91
N PRO A 57 -1.79 -3.33 -6.24
CA PRO A 57 -2.75 -2.65 -7.10
C PRO A 57 -4.19 -3.15 -6.93
N VAL A 58 -4.38 -4.46 -6.77
CA VAL A 58 -5.71 -5.05 -6.52
C VAL A 58 -6.23 -4.64 -5.14
N ALA A 59 -5.36 -4.70 -4.13
CA ALA A 59 -5.69 -4.28 -2.78
C ALA A 59 -6.12 -2.81 -2.72
N SER A 60 -5.36 -1.91 -3.36
CA SER A 60 -5.65 -0.48 -3.43
C SER A 60 -6.99 -0.20 -4.09
N PHE A 61 -7.28 -0.89 -5.19
CA PHE A 61 -8.54 -0.71 -5.93
C PHE A 61 -9.75 -1.15 -5.10
N ILE A 62 -9.67 -2.31 -4.43
CA ILE A 62 -10.72 -2.80 -3.54
C ILE A 62 -10.92 -1.82 -2.38
N ALA A 63 -9.85 -1.40 -1.73
CA ALA A 63 -9.90 -0.47 -0.61
C ALA A 63 -10.50 0.88 -0.96
N TYR A 64 -10.16 1.42 -2.15
CA TYR A 64 -10.74 2.65 -2.65
C TYR A 64 -12.26 2.52 -2.84
N ASN A 65 -12.73 1.43 -3.45
CA ASN A 65 -14.16 1.21 -3.66
C ASN A 65 -14.91 1.04 -2.33
N GLU A 66 -14.30 0.35 -1.35
CA GLU A 66 -14.87 0.22 -0.02
C GLU A 66 -14.92 1.57 0.71
N ALA A 67 -13.88 2.40 0.61
CA ALA A 67 -13.88 3.75 1.17
C ALA A 67 -15.01 4.58 0.58
N LYS A 68 -15.19 4.55 -0.75
CA LYS A 68 -16.28 5.24 -1.45
C LYS A 68 -17.67 4.77 -0.97
N ARG A 69 -17.80 3.49 -0.59
CA ARG A 69 -19.04 2.93 -0.04
C ARG A 69 -19.31 3.38 1.39
N LEU A 70 -18.27 3.44 2.21
CA LEU A 70 -18.37 3.72 3.65
C LEU A 70 -18.46 5.21 3.97
N VAL A 71 -17.70 6.04 3.27
CA VAL A 71 -17.67 7.50 3.48
C VAL A 71 -18.75 8.16 2.65
N LYS A 72 -19.90 8.37 3.26
CA LYS A 72 -21.09 8.94 2.57
C LYS A 72 -21.02 10.45 2.32
N LYS A 73 -20.19 11.17 3.08
CA LYS A 73 -20.06 12.64 3.01
C LYS A 73 -18.57 13.00 3.07
N PRO A 74 -17.80 12.76 2.00
CA PRO A 74 -16.43 13.26 1.91
C PRO A 74 -16.43 14.78 1.75
N GLU A 75 -15.37 15.46 2.19
CA GLU A 75 -15.23 16.92 2.01
C GLU A 75 -15.06 17.28 0.53
N VAL A 76 -14.36 16.43 -0.23
CA VAL A 76 -14.22 16.52 -1.69
C VAL A 76 -14.72 15.21 -2.30
N PRO A 77 -15.47 15.23 -3.42
CA PRO A 77 -15.97 14.01 -4.04
C PRO A 77 -14.87 13.03 -4.42
N PHE A 78 -15.17 11.72 -4.31
CA PHE A 78 -14.28 10.68 -4.81
C PHE A 78 -14.08 10.81 -6.33
N GLY A 79 -12.82 10.82 -6.77
CA GLY A 79 -12.43 11.09 -8.15
C GLY A 79 -11.99 12.54 -8.38
N GLU A 80 -12.28 13.46 -7.46
CA GLU A 80 -11.94 14.87 -7.55
C GLU A 80 -10.91 15.31 -6.48
N GLY A 81 -10.30 14.35 -5.78
CA GLY A 81 -9.26 14.62 -4.79
C GLY A 81 -9.63 14.27 -3.34
N ALA A 82 -10.62 13.40 -3.11
CA ALA A 82 -10.97 12.94 -1.76
C ALA A 82 -9.77 12.33 -1.03
N VAL A 83 -9.39 12.91 0.10
CA VAL A 83 -8.28 12.44 0.94
C VAL A 83 -8.54 11.02 1.44
N GLU A 84 -9.78 10.69 1.75
CA GLU A 84 -10.18 9.35 2.18
C GLU A 84 -9.90 8.28 1.12
N GLY A 85 -10.00 8.62 -0.16
CA GLY A 85 -9.64 7.73 -1.26
C GLY A 85 -8.15 7.42 -1.29
N ILE A 86 -7.31 8.44 -1.10
CA ILE A 86 -5.85 8.30 -1.02
C ILE A 86 -5.46 7.48 0.21
N VAL A 87 -5.98 7.84 1.39
CA VAL A 87 -5.72 7.11 2.64
C VAL A 87 -6.07 5.63 2.50
N ALA A 88 -7.22 5.31 1.91
CA ALA A 88 -7.67 3.94 1.73
C ALA A 88 -6.73 3.14 0.81
N SER A 89 -6.40 3.70 -0.34
CA SER A 89 -5.54 3.05 -1.33
C SER A 89 -4.13 2.82 -0.79
N GLU A 90 -3.53 3.84 -0.19
CA GLU A 90 -2.17 3.79 0.31
C GLU A 90 -2.03 2.90 1.55
N SER A 91 -2.97 2.97 2.50
CA SER A 91 -2.96 2.10 3.67
C SER A 91 -3.09 0.64 3.28
N SER A 92 -3.94 0.33 2.32
CA SER A 92 -4.13 -1.02 1.80
C SER A 92 -2.91 -1.52 1.04
N ASN A 93 -2.32 -0.68 0.18
CA ASN A 93 -1.12 -1.00 -0.58
C ASN A 93 0.06 -1.36 0.36
N ASN A 94 0.30 -0.53 1.36
CA ASN A 94 1.38 -0.78 2.33
C ASN A 94 1.13 -2.05 3.15
N ALA A 95 -0.11 -2.28 3.61
CA ALA A 95 -0.45 -3.48 4.37
C ALA A 95 -0.39 -4.76 3.52
N CYS A 96 -0.61 -4.66 2.21
CA CYS A 96 -0.53 -5.77 1.27
C CYS A 96 0.87 -6.41 1.26
N ILE A 97 1.93 -5.62 1.43
CA ILE A 97 3.31 -6.12 1.51
C ILE A 97 3.46 -7.10 2.68
N GLY A 98 2.95 -6.71 3.85
CA GLY A 98 2.94 -7.60 5.02
C GLY A 98 2.12 -8.87 4.78
N GLY A 99 0.97 -8.74 4.11
CA GLY A 99 0.13 -9.87 3.70
C GLY A 99 0.85 -10.85 2.78
N ALA A 100 1.58 -10.33 1.79
CA ALA A 100 2.31 -11.14 0.80
C ALA A 100 3.51 -11.91 1.40
N LEU A 101 4.09 -11.41 2.49
CA LEU A 101 5.13 -12.11 3.22
C LEU A 101 4.63 -13.38 3.93
N ILE A 102 3.36 -13.44 4.30
CA ILE A 102 2.79 -14.60 5.01
C ILE A 102 2.92 -15.88 4.18
N PRO A 103 2.30 -15.99 2.98
CA PRO A 103 2.43 -17.20 2.17
C PRO A 103 3.87 -17.43 1.68
N MET A 104 4.63 -16.37 1.43
CA MET A 104 6.03 -16.49 1.04
C MET A 104 6.87 -17.19 2.12
N LEU A 105 6.75 -16.77 3.38
CA LEU A 105 7.54 -17.33 4.48
C LEU A 105 7.05 -18.70 4.93
N THR A 106 5.74 -18.95 4.88
CA THR A 106 5.14 -20.19 5.40
C THR A 106 4.97 -21.28 4.38
N LEU A 107 4.78 -20.95 3.11
CA LEU A 107 4.49 -21.90 2.03
C LEU A 107 5.50 -21.83 0.88
N ALA A 108 6.46 -20.91 0.93
CA ALA A 108 7.37 -20.60 -0.18
C ALA A 108 6.61 -20.19 -1.48
N VAL A 109 5.43 -19.58 -1.33
CA VAL A 109 4.61 -19.11 -2.44
C VAL A 109 4.59 -17.58 -2.42
N PRO A 110 5.15 -16.89 -3.42
CA PRO A 110 5.19 -15.43 -3.43
C PRO A 110 3.80 -14.85 -3.66
N GLY A 111 3.44 -13.81 -2.90
CA GLY A 111 2.18 -13.08 -3.04
C GLY A 111 2.18 -12.10 -4.22
N ASP A 112 3.36 -11.59 -4.59
CA ASP A 112 3.56 -10.61 -5.66
C ASP A 112 4.98 -10.71 -6.26
N ALA A 113 5.29 -9.80 -7.21
CA ALA A 113 6.60 -9.78 -7.86
C ALA A 113 7.76 -9.44 -6.89
N VAL A 114 7.51 -8.59 -5.88
CA VAL A 114 8.54 -8.20 -4.90
C VAL A 114 8.88 -9.39 -4.00
N THR A 115 7.88 -10.06 -3.48
CA THR A 115 8.08 -11.28 -2.66
C THR A 115 8.70 -12.43 -3.47
N ALA A 116 8.46 -12.51 -4.78
CA ALA A 116 9.14 -13.48 -5.64
C ALA A 116 10.66 -13.21 -5.72
N ILE A 117 11.07 -11.94 -5.82
CA ILE A 117 12.48 -11.56 -5.79
C ILE A 117 13.10 -11.87 -4.42
N ILE A 118 12.41 -11.51 -3.33
CA ILE A 118 12.87 -11.79 -1.96
C ILE A 118 13.04 -13.29 -1.75
N LEU A 119 12.10 -14.10 -2.23
CA LEU A 119 12.18 -15.56 -2.17
C LEU A 119 13.43 -16.10 -2.90
N SER A 120 13.74 -15.53 -4.06
CA SER A 120 14.95 -15.91 -4.83
C SER A 120 16.22 -15.58 -4.04
N VAL A 121 16.26 -14.41 -3.37
CA VAL A 121 17.38 -14.02 -2.52
C VAL A 121 17.54 -14.99 -1.34
N PHE A 122 16.43 -15.44 -0.74
CA PHE A 122 16.48 -16.43 0.35
C PHE A 122 17.13 -17.72 -0.10
N TYR A 123 16.78 -18.25 -1.27
CA TYR A 123 17.40 -19.46 -1.81
C TYR A 123 18.89 -19.29 -2.07
N VAL A 124 19.33 -18.13 -2.58
CA VAL A 124 20.76 -17.83 -2.77
C VAL A 124 21.53 -17.85 -1.45
N HIS A 125 20.90 -17.41 -0.36
CA HIS A 125 21.50 -17.42 0.98
C HIS A 125 21.29 -18.76 1.74
N GLY A 126 20.76 -19.79 1.08
CA GLY A 126 20.52 -21.10 1.70
C GLY A 126 19.34 -21.13 2.67
N LEU A 127 18.54 -20.07 2.73
CA LEU A 127 17.31 -20.04 3.52
C LEU A 127 16.19 -20.70 2.71
N GLN A 128 15.45 -21.59 3.36
CA GLN A 128 14.33 -22.30 2.74
C GLN A 128 13.02 -21.92 3.44
N PRO A 129 12.26 -20.95 2.89
CA PRO A 129 10.92 -20.66 3.38
C PRO A 129 10.02 -21.89 3.31
N GLY A 130 9.11 -22.00 4.26
CA GLY A 130 8.20 -23.14 4.36
C GLY A 130 7.57 -23.23 5.75
N PRO A 131 6.76 -24.28 6.00
CA PRO A 131 6.00 -24.40 7.26
C PRO A 131 6.86 -24.38 8.54
N LEU A 132 8.10 -24.83 8.44
CA LEU A 132 9.04 -24.87 9.57
C LEU A 132 10.02 -23.69 9.59
N PHE A 133 9.91 -22.74 8.65
CA PHE A 133 10.86 -21.61 8.55
C PHE A 133 10.96 -20.82 9.84
N ILE A 134 9.81 -20.50 10.44
CA ILE A 134 9.74 -19.70 11.68
C ILE A 134 10.40 -20.41 12.85
N THR A 135 10.32 -21.74 12.92
CA THR A 135 10.89 -22.53 14.01
C THR A 135 12.37 -22.83 13.82
N GLN A 136 12.80 -23.07 12.60
CA GLN A 136 14.18 -23.45 12.26
C GLN A 136 15.09 -22.24 12.04
N ASN A 137 14.55 -21.12 11.56
CA ASN A 137 15.30 -19.91 11.21
C ASN A 137 14.78 -18.69 12.00
N LYS A 138 14.64 -18.82 13.32
CA LYS A 138 14.09 -17.78 14.19
C LYS A 138 14.79 -16.43 14.04
N GLU A 139 16.12 -16.42 14.02
CA GLU A 139 16.91 -15.20 13.88
C GLU A 139 16.62 -14.49 12.56
N SER A 140 16.57 -15.22 11.45
CA SER A 140 16.25 -14.67 10.15
C SER A 140 14.82 -14.13 10.11
N PHE A 141 13.87 -14.85 10.69
CA PHE A 141 12.48 -14.41 10.77
C PHE A 141 12.35 -13.09 11.54
N TYR A 142 12.92 -13.00 12.75
CA TYR A 142 12.87 -11.76 13.51
C TYR A 142 13.64 -10.62 12.86
N SER A 143 14.76 -10.90 12.18
CA SER A 143 15.51 -9.90 11.42
C SER A 143 14.66 -9.30 10.29
N ILE A 144 13.87 -10.11 9.57
CA ILE A 144 12.95 -9.65 8.52
C ILE A 144 11.87 -8.75 9.13
N VAL A 145 11.27 -9.15 10.25
CA VAL A 145 10.23 -8.35 10.92
C VAL A 145 10.80 -7.01 11.38
N VAL A 146 11.96 -7.01 12.01
CA VAL A 146 12.62 -5.78 12.49
C VAL A 146 13.00 -4.88 11.30
N ALA A 147 13.57 -5.45 10.24
CA ALA A 147 13.90 -4.71 9.02
C ALA A 147 12.65 -4.08 8.39
N GLY A 148 11.53 -4.79 8.35
CA GLY A 148 10.25 -4.28 7.88
C GLY A 148 9.75 -3.09 8.70
N ILE A 149 9.83 -3.18 10.02
CA ILE A 149 9.45 -2.07 10.92
C ILE A 149 10.35 -0.86 10.68
N ILE A 150 11.67 -1.05 10.60
CA ILE A 150 12.62 0.04 10.32
C ILE A 150 12.32 0.67 8.95
N ALA A 151 12.05 -0.14 7.93
CA ALA A 151 11.70 0.34 6.60
C ALA A 151 10.42 1.19 6.60
N CYS A 152 9.40 0.82 7.37
CA CYS A 152 8.17 1.62 7.52
C CYS A 152 8.45 3.00 8.14
N PHE A 153 9.28 3.06 9.19
CA PHE A 153 9.68 4.33 9.80
C PHE A 153 10.54 5.17 8.86
N ALA A 154 11.48 4.54 8.15
CA ALA A 154 12.32 5.23 7.18
C ALA A 154 11.47 5.82 6.03
N LEU A 155 10.50 5.07 5.51
CA LEU A 155 9.57 5.52 4.48
C LEU A 155 8.74 6.72 4.95
N LEU A 156 8.23 6.67 6.18
CA LEU A 156 7.49 7.78 6.79
C LEU A 156 8.36 9.05 6.88
N LEU A 157 9.57 8.92 7.42
CA LEU A 157 10.49 10.05 7.56
C LEU A 157 10.90 10.64 6.19
N LEU A 158 11.25 9.78 5.25
CA LEU A 158 11.58 10.21 3.88
C LEU A 158 10.40 10.89 3.21
N GLY A 159 9.19 10.34 3.34
CA GLY A 159 7.98 10.95 2.80
C GLY A 159 7.73 12.35 3.37
N LEU A 160 7.83 12.53 4.68
CA LEU A 160 7.66 13.82 5.35
C LEU A 160 8.72 14.86 4.96
N ILE A 161 9.96 14.42 4.69
CA ILE A 161 11.07 15.32 4.34
C ILE A 161 11.08 15.65 2.85
N VAL A 162 10.83 14.66 2.00
CA VAL A 162 11.03 14.74 0.54
C VAL A 162 9.78 15.27 -0.16
N ALA A 163 8.59 14.79 0.21
CA ALA A 163 7.36 15.19 -0.46
C ALA A 163 7.13 16.71 -0.52
N PRO A 164 7.33 17.49 0.58
CA PRO A 164 7.15 18.94 0.54
C PRO A 164 8.19 19.70 -0.30
N ARG A 165 9.25 19.02 -0.75
CA ARG A 165 10.34 19.64 -1.57
C ARG A 165 10.19 19.33 -3.06
N ILE A 166 9.43 18.31 -3.42
CA ILE A 166 9.21 17.89 -4.80
C ILE A 166 7.88 18.44 -5.34
N CYS A 167 6.89 18.63 -4.45
CA CYS A 167 5.64 19.31 -4.74
C CYS A 167 5.76 20.79 -4.40
#